data_fa1250e09f27f3a7d0784cfb0e824237
#
_entry.id   fa1250e09f27f3a7d0784cfb0e824237
#
_cell.length_a   1.000
_cell.length_b   1.000
_cell.length_c   1.000
_cell.angle_alpha   90.00
_cell.angle_beta   90.00
_cell.angle_gamma   90.00
#
_symmetry.space_group_name_H-M   'P 1'
#
loop_
_entity.id
_entity.type
_entity.pdbx_description
1 polymer ?
#
loop_
_entity_poly.entity_id
_entity_poly.type
_entity_poly.pdbx_seq_one_letter_code
_entity_poly.pdbx_strand_id
1 'polypeptide(L)'
;MNEKGLLRTLGSASLVGLLLLASCSPKEEIVPQIKVGVIASLTGSIPVVGQSTKNAAELAVKEMDEAGGLDVGGQKVEIALFIEDDEDKEESAVGAAQKLINQSNVVAIIGPQASRNAIPASTIAENARIPMISPWSTNPETTAGKKYVFRVAFIDPFQGRVMARFAIEELGARKAAVLYDVASAYNKGIAEIFKQVFEEAGGQVVAFETYTTGEGDFTTPLTAIRDSGADVLFLPNYYNEVPLQVRQAHTLGVEATIIGSDSWGQLAAEDMTEMEGFFFSTHYAPDIASDVAQEFINKYKATYGEVPDDVAALTYDAFGMLFQAIESQGKADPESIRNGLATISQYEGVTGMMEYKGTGDPVKSAVILQIKNGKFTFYKLASP
;
A
#
# COMPACT_ATOMS: atom_id res chain seq x y z
N MET A 1 -99.84 -43.98 -0.16
CA MET A 1 -100.79 -42.94 0.24
C MET A 1 -99.96 -41.67 0.45
N ASN A 2 -100.29 -40.64 -0.36
CA ASN A 2 -100.19 -39.21 -0.19
C ASN A 2 -98.80 -38.59 0.18
N GLU A 3 -98.42 -37.59 -0.35
CA GLU A 3 -98.77 -36.59 -1.35
C GLU A 3 -97.80 -35.36 -1.11
N LYS A 4 -97.30 -34.85 -2.20
CA LYS A 4 -97.10 -33.45 -2.51
C LYS A 4 -96.26 -32.54 -1.61
N GLY A 5 -95.38 -31.81 -2.24
CA GLY A 5 -94.86 -30.51 -1.76
C GLY A 5 -93.73 -29.97 -2.63
N LEU A 6 -94.12 -29.37 -3.75
CA LEU A 6 -93.27 -28.55 -4.64
C LEU A 6 -92.98 -27.20 -4.01
N LEU A 7 -91.72 -26.76 -3.87
CA LEU A 7 -91.42 -25.36 -3.87
C LEU A 7 -90.05 -25.07 -4.46
N ARG A 8 -90.06 -24.26 -5.49
CA ARG A 8 -88.92 -23.61 -6.15
C ARG A 8 -88.38 -22.53 -5.26
N THR A 9 -87.05 -22.48 -5.11
CA THR A 9 -86.39 -21.24 -4.78
C THR A 9 -85.13 -21.10 -5.59
N LEU A 10 -85.05 -19.96 -6.25
CA LEU A 10 -83.91 -19.48 -7.03
C LEU A 10 -82.69 -19.29 -6.10
N GLY A 11 -81.59 -19.91 -6.48
CA GLY A 11 -80.29 -19.65 -5.81
C GLY A 11 -79.41 -18.80 -6.68
N SER A 12 -79.08 -17.64 -6.20
CA SER A 12 -78.15 -16.68 -6.80
C SER A 12 -76.74 -17.25 -6.90
N ALA A 13 -76.22 -17.30 -8.11
CA ALA A 13 -74.77 -17.62 -8.33
C ALA A 13 -73.94 -16.40 -7.99
N SER A 14 -73.24 -16.42 -6.85
CA SER A 14 -72.19 -15.46 -6.51
C SER A 14 -70.91 -15.83 -7.22
N LEU A 15 -70.57 -15.07 -8.23
CA LEU A 15 -69.28 -15.14 -8.93
C LEU A 15 -68.22 -14.48 -8.05
N VAL A 16 -67.44 -15.28 -7.31
CA VAL A 16 -66.24 -14.79 -6.56
C VAL A 16 -65.13 -14.61 -7.58
N GLY A 17 -64.96 -13.36 -8.02
CA GLY A 17 -63.79 -12.96 -8.82
C GLY A 17 -62.51 -13.01 -7.98
N LEU A 18 -61.63 -14.01 -8.24
CA LEU A 18 -60.31 -14.13 -7.68
C LEU A 18 -59.40 -13.08 -8.37
N LEU A 19 -59.25 -11.88 -7.77
CA LEU A 19 -58.26 -10.90 -8.17
C LEU A 19 -56.89 -11.46 -7.83
N LEU A 20 -56.18 -12.04 -8.80
CA LEU A 20 -54.76 -12.29 -8.75
C LEU A 20 -54.03 -10.96 -8.81
N LEU A 21 -53.70 -10.39 -7.63
CA LEU A 21 -52.71 -9.36 -7.51
C LEU A 21 -51.35 -9.97 -7.90
N ALA A 22 -50.95 -9.80 -9.14
CA ALA A 22 -49.59 -10.04 -9.58
C ALA A 22 -48.69 -9.00 -8.81
N SER A 23 -48.10 -9.46 -7.73
CA SER A 23 -47.03 -8.73 -7.05
C SER A 23 -45.83 -8.68 -8.01
N CYS A 24 -45.73 -7.63 -8.81
CA CYS A 24 -44.49 -7.22 -9.44
C CYS A 24 -43.57 -6.74 -8.33
N SER A 25 -42.81 -7.65 -7.72
CA SER A 25 -41.59 -7.24 -7.04
C SER A 25 -40.70 -6.61 -8.11
N PRO A 26 -40.21 -5.37 -7.92
CA PRO A 26 -39.21 -4.83 -8.82
C PRO A 26 -38.05 -5.84 -8.84
N LYS A 27 -37.70 -6.38 -10.03
CA LYS A 27 -36.43 -7.04 -10.22
C LYS A 27 -35.40 -6.00 -9.82
N GLU A 28 -34.63 -6.25 -8.76
CA GLU A 28 -33.41 -5.52 -8.53
C GLU A 28 -32.59 -5.63 -9.83
N GLU A 29 -32.44 -4.53 -10.51
CA GLU A 29 -31.53 -4.41 -11.62
C GLU A 29 -30.14 -4.66 -11.05
N ILE A 30 -29.53 -5.80 -11.36
CA ILE A 30 -28.14 -6.10 -10.98
C ILE A 30 -27.29 -5.12 -11.79
N VAL A 31 -26.90 -4.00 -11.16
CA VAL A 31 -25.95 -3.07 -11.75
C VAL A 31 -24.62 -3.83 -11.87
N PRO A 32 -24.05 -3.94 -13.08
CA PRO A 32 -22.75 -4.59 -13.24
C PRO A 32 -21.72 -3.84 -12.38
N GLN A 33 -20.97 -4.57 -11.55
CA GLN A 33 -19.93 -3.99 -10.69
C GLN A 33 -18.58 -4.57 -11.06
N ILE A 34 -17.55 -3.71 -11.03
CA ILE A 34 -16.15 -4.10 -11.16
C ILE A 34 -15.66 -4.53 -9.78
N LYS A 35 -15.30 -5.79 -9.63
CA LYS A 35 -14.83 -6.33 -8.35
C LYS A 35 -13.32 -6.15 -8.22
N VAL A 36 -12.90 -5.33 -7.26
CA VAL A 36 -11.50 -5.08 -6.95
C VAL A 36 -11.16 -5.62 -5.57
N GLY A 37 -10.12 -6.43 -5.49
CA GLY A 37 -9.59 -6.95 -4.24
C GLY A 37 -8.59 -5.97 -3.61
N VAL A 38 -8.58 -5.90 -2.29
CA VAL A 38 -7.56 -5.20 -1.51
C VAL A 38 -7.01 -6.16 -0.48
N ILE A 39 -5.67 -6.25 -0.39
CA ILE A 39 -4.99 -7.00 0.66
C ILE A 39 -4.28 -5.98 1.55
N ALA A 40 -4.61 -5.96 2.84
CA ALA A 40 -4.09 -4.98 3.79
C ALA A 40 -3.83 -5.64 5.15
N SER A 41 -2.77 -5.22 5.84
CA SER A 41 -2.44 -5.71 7.18
C SER A 41 -3.30 -4.99 8.23
N LEU A 42 -4.62 -5.30 8.27
CA LEU A 42 -5.56 -4.66 9.21
C LEU A 42 -5.29 -5.07 10.66
N THR A 43 -4.70 -6.23 10.85
CA THR A 43 -4.20 -6.74 12.12
C THR A 43 -2.72 -7.13 12.02
N GLY A 44 -2.11 -7.65 13.08
CA GLY A 44 -0.70 -8.03 13.11
C GLY A 44 0.22 -6.91 13.56
N SER A 45 1.43 -6.84 12.98
CA SER A 45 2.49 -5.96 13.48
C SER A 45 2.43 -4.52 12.92
N ILE A 46 1.73 -4.30 11.79
CA ILE A 46 1.67 -3.01 11.10
C ILE A 46 0.23 -2.56 10.79
N PRO A 47 -0.68 -2.52 11.79
CA PRO A 47 -2.10 -2.23 11.55
C PRO A 47 -2.35 -0.79 11.05
N VAL A 48 -1.46 0.15 11.35
CA VAL A 48 -1.53 1.53 10.81
C VAL A 48 -1.45 1.51 9.29
N VAL A 49 -0.51 0.75 8.73
CA VAL A 49 -0.37 0.54 7.27
C VAL A 49 -1.65 -0.04 6.66
N GLY A 50 -2.23 -1.05 7.31
CA GLY A 50 -3.49 -1.66 6.87
C GLY A 50 -4.66 -0.68 6.87
N GLN A 51 -4.78 0.14 7.92
CA GLN A 51 -5.85 1.13 8.03
C GLN A 51 -5.70 2.24 6.98
N SER A 52 -4.48 2.76 6.76
CA SER A 52 -4.20 3.75 5.71
C SER A 52 -4.53 3.21 4.32
N THR A 53 -4.18 1.94 4.05
CA THR A 53 -4.55 1.24 2.81
C THR A 53 -6.06 1.19 2.62
N LYS A 54 -6.79 0.73 3.64
CA LYS A 54 -8.25 0.63 3.60
C LYS A 54 -8.90 1.99 3.36
N ASN A 55 -8.51 3.00 4.14
CA ASN A 55 -9.05 4.34 4.03
C ASN A 55 -8.87 4.92 2.62
N ALA A 56 -7.67 4.80 2.05
CA ALA A 56 -7.39 5.31 0.72
C ALA A 56 -8.15 4.55 -0.38
N ALA A 57 -8.29 3.23 -0.25
CA ALA A 57 -9.07 2.41 -1.17
C ALA A 57 -10.56 2.79 -1.16
N GLU A 58 -11.15 2.93 0.03
CA GLU A 58 -12.53 3.34 0.19
C GLU A 58 -12.77 4.77 -0.34
N LEU A 59 -11.83 5.70 -0.11
CA LEU A 59 -11.91 7.06 -0.63
C LEU A 59 -11.86 7.08 -2.16
N ALA A 60 -10.90 6.39 -2.77
CA ALA A 60 -10.75 6.36 -4.23
C ALA A 60 -12.00 5.79 -4.93
N VAL A 61 -12.58 4.72 -4.39
CA VAL A 61 -13.81 4.14 -4.93
C VAL A 61 -15.00 5.05 -4.72
N LYS A 62 -15.16 5.61 -3.52
CA LYS A 62 -16.24 6.56 -3.22
C LYS A 62 -16.24 7.75 -4.17
N GLU A 63 -15.08 8.35 -4.43
CA GLU A 63 -14.96 9.48 -5.35
C GLU A 63 -15.32 9.08 -6.79
N MET A 64 -14.90 7.89 -7.23
CA MET A 64 -15.23 7.38 -8.56
C MET A 64 -16.74 7.14 -8.70
N ASP A 65 -17.38 6.56 -7.69
CA ASP A 65 -18.81 6.28 -7.71
C ASP A 65 -19.63 7.59 -7.62
N GLU A 66 -19.21 8.58 -6.81
CA GLU A 66 -19.80 9.91 -6.75
C GLU A 66 -19.67 10.68 -8.08
N ALA A 67 -18.63 10.40 -8.87
CA ALA A 67 -18.48 10.91 -10.24
C ALA A 67 -19.36 10.17 -11.28
N GLY A 68 -20.20 9.25 -10.83
CA GLY A 68 -21.13 8.48 -11.64
C GLY A 68 -20.59 7.12 -12.11
N GLY A 69 -19.50 6.64 -11.55
CA GLY A 69 -18.86 5.35 -11.85
C GLY A 69 -17.74 5.43 -12.89
N LEU A 70 -16.96 4.35 -12.97
CA LEU A 70 -15.84 4.22 -13.90
C LEU A 70 -16.31 3.98 -15.34
N ASP A 71 -15.71 4.63 -16.32
CA ASP A 71 -16.06 4.44 -17.72
C ASP A 71 -15.47 3.14 -18.28
N VAL A 72 -16.32 2.22 -18.70
CA VAL A 72 -15.95 0.97 -19.35
C VAL A 72 -16.58 0.92 -20.74
N GLY A 73 -15.86 1.46 -21.72
CA GLY A 73 -16.31 1.49 -23.10
C GLY A 73 -17.59 2.29 -23.33
N GLY A 74 -17.75 3.40 -22.64
CA GLY A 74 -18.91 4.30 -22.70
C GLY A 74 -20.05 3.94 -21.73
N GLN A 75 -19.86 2.93 -20.89
CA GLN A 75 -20.79 2.59 -19.81
C GLN A 75 -20.17 2.96 -18.46
N LYS A 76 -20.94 3.62 -17.61
CA LYS A 76 -20.54 3.92 -16.24
C LYS A 76 -20.84 2.72 -15.33
N VAL A 77 -19.83 2.23 -14.61
CA VAL A 77 -19.90 1.00 -13.80
C VAL A 77 -19.38 1.30 -12.40
N GLU A 78 -20.09 0.88 -11.38
CA GLU A 78 -19.68 0.99 -9.98
C GLU A 78 -18.59 -0.02 -9.63
N ILE A 79 -17.85 0.26 -8.56
CA ILE A 79 -16.77 -0.58 -8.08
C ILE A 79 -17.19 -1.25 -6.77
N ALA A 80 -17.00 -2.57 -6.69
CA ALA A 80 -17.18 -3.33 -5.45
C ALA A 80 -15.80 -3.71 -4.87
N LEU A 81 -15.50 -3.22 -3.68
CA LEU A 81 -14.29 -3.55 -2.94
C LEU A 81 -14.46 -4.84 -2.13
N PHE A 82 -13.45 -5.70 -2.19
CA PHE A 82 -13.30 -6.90 -1.35
C PHE A 82 -11.98 -6.78 -0.60
N ILE A 83 -12.05 -6.47 0.69
CA ILE A 83 -10.87 -6.21 1.52
C ILE A 83 -10.59 -7.43 2.38
N GLU A 84 -9.36 -7.97 2.29
CA GLU A 84 -8.88 -9.10 3.08
C GLU A 84 -7.71 -8.67 3.95
N ASP A 85 -7.70 -9.16 5.20
CA ASP A 85 -6.62 -8.96 6.16
C ASP A 85 -5.53 -10.01 5.93
N ASP A 86 -4.28 -9.56 5.71
CA ASP A 86 -3.14 -10.47 5.63
C ASP A 86 -2.45 -10.69 6.99
N GLU A 87 -2.98 -10.10 8.07
CA GLU A 87 -2.45 -10.23 9.44
C GLU A 87 -0.94 -9.93 9.55
N ASP A 88 -0.38 -9.26 8.54
CA ASP A 88 1.06 -9.06 8.36
C ASP A 88 1.85 -10.38 8.35
N LYS A 89 1.28 -11.43 7.75
CA LYS A 89 1.87 -12.76 7.60
C LYS A 89 1.83 -13.24 6.16
N GLU A 90 2.92 -13.87 5.73
CA GLU A 90 3.07 -14.44 4.40
C GLU A 90 1.95 -15.43 4.05
N GLU A 91 1.66 -16.36 4.95
CA GLU A 91 0.64 -17.39 4.72
C GLU A 91 -0.76 -16.78 4.59
N SER A 92 -1.08 -15.77 5.42
CA SER A 92 -2.36 -15.06 5.36
C SER A 92 -2.49 -14.24 4.08
N ALA A 93 -1.41 -13.58 3.61
CA ALA A 93 -1.39 -12.86 2.35
C ALA A 93 -1.64 -13.77 1.14
N VAL A 94 -1.03 -14.96 1.11
CA VAL A 94 -1.29 -15.99 0.10
C VAL A 94 -2.75 -16.44 0.14
N GLY A 95 -3.29 -16.72 1.34
CA GLY A 95 -4.69 -17.09 1.53
C GLY A 95 -5.66 -16.00 1.09
N ALA A 96 -5.37 -14.73 1.42
CA ALA A 96 -6.15 -13.58 0.99
C ALA A 96 -6.19 -13.43 -0.54
N ALA A 97 -5.03 -13.54 -1.21
CA ALA A 97 -4.96 -13.50 -2.67
C ALA A 97 -5.78 -14.64 -3.32
N GLN A 98 -5.65 -15.86 -2.81
CA GLN A 98 -6.42 -17.01 -3.30
C GLN A 98 -7.94 -16.84 -3.09
N LYS A 99 -8.35 -16.29 -1.96
CA LYS A 99 -9.76 -16.03 -1.65
C LYS A 99 -10.36 -14.97 -2.57
N LEU A 100 -9.66 -13.85 -2.76
CA LEU A 100 -10.06 -12.78 -3.67
C LEU A 100 -10.23 -13.30 -5.11
N ILE A 101 -9.29 -14.11 -5.58
CA ILE A 101 -9.30 -14.66 -6.94
C ILE A 101 -10.41 -15.71 -7.10
N ASN A 102 -10.45 -16.72 -6.21
CA ASN A 102 -11.26 -17.94 -6.45
C ASN A 102 -12.68 -17.84 -5.88
N GLN A 103 -12.92 -16.99 -4.88
CA GLN A 103 -14.23 -16.86 -4.22
C GLN A 103 -14.92 -15.55 -4.57
N SER A 104 -14.19 -14.42 -4.46
CA SER A 104 -14.75 -13.11 -4.79
C SER A 104 -14.77 -12.85 -6.30
N ASN A 105 -13.94 -13.54 -7.09
CA ASN A 105 -13.79 -13.36 -8.54
C ASN A 105 -13.43 -11.92 -8.89
N VAL A 106 -12.43 -11.35 -8.21
CA VAL A 106 -11.93 -10.00 -8.49
C VAL A 106 -11.19 -9.95 -9.82
N VAL A 107 -11.22 -8.80 -10.48
CA VAL A 107 -10.54 -8.57 -11.76
C VAL A 107 -9.15 -7.95 -11.59
N ALA A 108 -8.86 -7.39 -10.42
CA ALA A 108 -7.57 -6.84 -10.03
C ALA A 108 -7.40 -6.86 -8.51
N ILE A 109 -6.15 -6.78 -8.03
CA ILE A 109 -5.80 -6.72 -6.60
C ILE A 109 -4.92 -5.50 -6.36
N ILE A 110 -5.22 -4.73 -5.31
CA ILE A 110 -4.37 -3.67 -4.76
C ILE A 110 -3.76 -4.17 -3.44
N GLY A 111 -2.43 -4.06 -3.29
CA GLY A 111 -1.72 -4.67 -2.17
C GLY A 111 -1.11 -6.03 -2.52
N PRO A 112 -0.51 -6.75 -1.52
CA PRO A 112 -0.18 -6.29 -0.16
C PRO A 112 0.84 -5.17 -0.11
N GLN A 113 1.03 -4.62 1.10
CA GLN A 113 1.91 -3.48 1.35
C GLN A 113 3.34 -3.92 1.68
N ALA A 114 3.53 -4.72 2.72
CA ALA A 114 4.85 -5.19 3.14
C ALA A 114 5.43 -6.18 2.13
N SER A 115 6.75 -6.07 1.84
CA SER A 115 7.41 -6.94 0.85
C SER A 115 7.33 -8.42 1.19
N ARG A 116 7.40 -8.79 2.49
CA ARG A 116 7.23 -10.17 2.94
C ARG A 116 5.88 -10.79 2.54
N ASN A 117 4.84 -9.96 2.42
CA ASN A 117 3.50 -10.36 2.03
C ASN A 117 3.29 -10.20 0.51
N ALA A 118 3.82 -9.12 -0.07
CA ALA A 118 3.66 -8.81 -1.49
C ALA A 118 4.38 -9.81 -2.41
N ILE A 119 5.58 -10.27 -2.05
CA ILE A 119 6.34 -11.22 -2.85
C ILE A 119 5.57 -12.53 -3.08
N PRO A 120 5.10 -13.27 -2.05
CA PRO A 120 4.36 -14.50 -2.27
C PRO A 120 2.97 -14.28 -2.87
N ALA A 121 2.23 -13.23 -2.46
CA ALA A 121 0.92 -12.89 -3.04
C ALA A 121 1.02 -12.56 -4.53
N SER A 122 2.09 -11.86 -4.95
CA SER A 122 2.34 -11.54 -6.36
C SER A 122 2.53 -12.78 -7.23
N THR A 123 3.10 -13.85 -6.68
CA THR A 123 3.25 -15.12 -7.38
C THR A 123 1.89 -15.79 -7.62
N ILE A 124 0.97 -15.68 -6.66
CA ILE A 124 -0.41 -16.18 -6.81
C ILE A 124 -1.14 -15.38 -7.90
N ALA A 125 -1.06 -14.05 -7.84
CA ALA A 125 -1.70 -13.17 -8.83
C ALA A 125 -1.16 -13.40 -10.26
N GLU A 126 0.17 -13.49 -10.43
CA GLU A 126 0.84 -13.79 -11.71
C GLU A 126 0.36 -15.12 -12.30
N ASN A 127 0.37 -16.18 -11.50
CA ASN A 127 -0.06 -17.52 -11.93
C ASN A 127 -1.53 -17.57 -12.32
N ALA A 128 -2.38 -16.81 -11.63
CA ALA A 128 -3.80 -16.69 -11.93
C ALA A 128 -4.10 -15.70 -13.07
N ARG A 129 -3.10 -14.95 -13.54
CA ARG A 129 -3.25 -13.87 -14.52
C ARG A 129 -4.23 -12.78 -14.06
N ILE A 130 -4.21 -12.47 -12.80
CA ILE A 130 -4.97 -11.36 -12.21
C ILE A 130 -3.99 -10.20 -11.96
N PRO A 131 -4.22 -9.00 -12.53
CA PRO A 131 -3.40 -7.84 -12.27
C PRO A 131 -3.31 -7.53 -10.78
N MET A 132 -2.09 -7.31 -10.29
CA MET A 132 -1.82 -6.87 -8.92
C MET A 132 -0.98 -5.60 -8.96
N ILE A 133 -1.39 -4.58 -8.24
CA ILE A 133 -0.62 -3.35 -8.02
C ILE A 133 -0.26 -3.27 -6.55
N SER A 134 1.02 -3.41 -6.23
CA SER A 134 1.51 -3.25 -4.85
C SER A 134 1.83 -1.77 -4.61
N PRO A 135 1.14 -1.09 -3.68
CA PRO A 135 1.37 0.33 -3.46
C PRO A 135 2.71 0.63 -2.80
N TRP A 136 3.10 -0.13 -1.77
CA TRP A 136 4.19 0.23 -0.86
C TRP A 136 5.38 -0.72 -0.86
N SER A 137 5.25 -1.97 -1.32
CA SER A 137 6.38 -2.91 -1.39
C SER A 137 7.46 -2.40 -2.33
N THR A 138 8.68 -2.23 -1.82
CA THR A 138 9.85 -1.70 -2.53
C THR A 138 10.83 -2.79 -2.98
N ASN A 139 10.69 -4.03 -2.48
CA ASN A 139 11.60 -5.11 -2.85
C ASN A 139 11.43 -5.52 -4.32
N PRO A 140 12.53 -5.63 -5.11
CA PRO A 140 12.47 -5.99 -6.52
C PRO A 140 11.75 -7.30 -6.83
N GLU A 141 11.82 -8.31 -5.93
CA GLU A 141 11.21 -9.63 -6.12
C GLU A 141 9.67 -9.56 -6.24
N THR A 142 9.05 -8.46 -5.81
CA THR A 142 7.60 -8.28 -5.94
C THR A 142 7.16 -8.30 -7.40
N THR A 143 7.92 -7.68 -8.30
CA THR A 143 7.58 -7.53 -9.74
C THR A 143 8.50 -8.32 -10.67
N ALA A 144 9.69 -8.73 -10.19
CA ALA A 144 10.72 -9.35 -11.02
C ALA A 144 10.20 -10.57 -11.79
N GLY A 145 10.32 -10.52 -13.12
CA GLY A 145 9.90 -11.60 -14.00
C GLY A 145 8.39 -11.79 -14.18
N LYS A 146 7.57 -10.89 -13.61
CA LYS A 146 6.10 -10.97 -13.63
C LYS A 146 5.50 -9.99 -14.65
N LYS A 147 4.42 -10.39 -15.29
CA LYS A 147 3.72 -9.61 -16.32
C LYS A 147 2.43 -8.99 -15.83
N TYR A 148 1.86 -9.55 -14.77
CA TYR A 148 0.60 -9.12 -14.17
C TYR A 148 0.81 -8.33 -12.88
N VAL A 149 2.07 -8.08 -12.48
CA VAL A 149 2.39 -7.39 -11.23
C VAL A 149 3.06 -6.07 -11.48
N PHE A 150 2.52 -5.02 -10.87
CA PHE A 150 2.95 -3.63 -10.98
C PHE A 150 3.11 -3.02 -9.59
N ARG A 151 3.78 -1.87 -9.49
CA ARG A 151 3.87 -1.09 -8.25
C ARG A 151 3.83 0.40 -8.53
N VAL A 152 3.60 1.19 -7.49
CA VAL A 152 3.70 2.67 -7.53
C VAL A 152 4.86 3.20 -6.67
N ALA A 153 5.38 2.38 -5.75
CA ALA A 153 6.58 2.69 -4.96
C ALA A 153 7.86 2.63 -5.82
N PHE A 154 8.89 3.39 -5.44
CA PHE A 154 10.26 3.14 -5.93
C PHE A 154 10.79 1.79 -5.40
N ILE A 155 11.99 1.37 -5.82
CA ILE A 155 12.58 0.08 -5.44
C ILE A 155 13.73 0.24 -4.45
N ASP A 156 13.97 -0.79 -3.62
CA ASP A 156 15.06 -0.85 -2.63
C ASP A 156 16.43 -0.44 -3.17
N PRO A 157 16.86 -0.87 -4.40
CA PRO A 157 18.13 -0.45 -4.96
C PRO A 157 18.23 1.06 -5.18
N PHE A 158 17.14 1.75 -5.46
CA PHE A 158 17.12 3.20 -5.56
C PHE A 158 17.18 3.84 -4.18
N GLN A 159 16.35 3.39 -3.24
CA GLN A 159 16.31 3.92 -1.89
C GLN A 159 17.63 3.76 -1.14
N GLY A 160 18.24 2.57 -1.19
CA GLY A 160 19.55 2.31 -0.57
C GLY A 160 20.65 3.24 -1.12
N ARG A 161 20.65 3.50 -2.45
CA ARG A 161 21.54 4.49 -3.05
C ARG A 161 21.30 5.90 -2.56
N VAL A 162 20.04 6.32 -2.49
CA VAL A 162 19.66 7.64 -2.02
C VAL A 162 20.17 7.88 -0.61
N MET A 163 19.93 6.94 0.30
CA MET A 163 20.33 7.10 1.70
C MET A 163 21.84 7.00 1.90
N ALA A 164 22.55 6.16 1.15
CA ALA A 164 24.01 6.09 1.19
C ALA A 164 24.66 7.39 0.71
N ARG A 165 24.18 7.96 -0.41
CA ARG A 165 24.66 9.26 -0.91
C ARG A 165 24.32 10.37 0.03
N PHE A 166 23.10 10.41 0.56
CA PHE A 166 22.67 11.39 1.54
C PHE A 166 23.60 11.40 2.77
N ALA A 167 23.93 10.23 3.30
CA ALA A 167 24.86 10.12 4.43
C ALA A 167 26.23 10.71 4.14
N ILE A 168 26.78 10.49 2.92
CA ILE A 168 28.10 10.99 2.53
C ILE A 168 28.06 12.49 2.18
N GLU A 169 27.11 12.88 1.32
CA GLU A 169 27.09 14.19 0.67
C GLU A 169 26.51 15.30 1.60
N GLU A 170 25.44 14.97 2.35
CA GLU A 170 24.75 15.93 3.19
C GLU A 170 25.19 15.87 4.65
N LEU A 171 25.44 14.65 5.19
CA LEU A 171 25.88 14.51 6.58
C LEU A 171 27.40 14.44 6.73
N GLY A 172 28.15 14.33 5.62
CA GLY A 172 29.60 14.25 5.64
C GLY A 172 30.17 12.96 6.24
N ALA A 173 29.33 11.94 6.38
CA ALA A 173 29.70 10.67 6.99
C ALA A 173 30.81 9.96 6.23
N ARG A 174 31.75 9.34 6.97
CA ARG A 174 32.82 8.48 6.43
C ARG A 174 32.74 7.08 6.97
N LYS A 175 32.13 6.90 8.13
CA LYS A 175 31.88 5.62 8.77
C LYS A 175 30.40 5.42 9.00
N ALA A 176 29.87 4.32 8.54
CA ALA A 176 28.47 3.97 8.74
C ALA A 176 28.35 2.67 9.53
N ALA A 177 27.33 2.60 10.36
CA ALA A 177 26.82 1.37 10.92
C ALA A 177 25.43 1.07 10.35
N VAL A 178 25.04 -0.19 10.29
CA VAL A 178 23.72 -0.63 9.87
C VAL A 178 23.22 -1.67 10.87
N LEU A 179 21.95 -1.56 11.27
CA LEU A 179 21.23 -2.59 12.01
C LEU A 179 19.95 -2.94 11.27
N TYR A 180 19.77 -4.21 10.89
CA TYR A 180 18.64 -4.62 10.09
C TYR A 180 18.10 -6.00 10.45
N ASP A 181 16.81 -6.23 10.18
CA ASP A 181 16.19 -7.55 10.29
C ASP A 181 16.64 -8.47 9.15
N VAL A 182 17.41 -9.51 9.49
CA VAL A 182 17.92 -10.47 8.52
C VAL A 182 16.84 -11.37 7.92
N ALA A 183 15.72 -11.54 8.62
CA ALA A 183 14.59 -12.35 8.16
C ALA A 183 13.68 -11.60 7.17
N SER A 184 13.77 -10.27 7.14
CA SER A 184 12.96 -9.43 6.26
C SER A 184 13.67 -9.15 4.94
N ALA A 185 13.07 -9.57 3.82
CA ALA A 185 13.60 -9.30 2.48
C ALA A 185 13.74 -7.79 2.19
N TYR A 186 12.82 -6.96 2.70
CA TYR A 186 12.86 -5.50 2.60
C TYR A 186 14.07 -4.93 3.34
N ASN A 187 14.19 -5.17 4.65
CA ASN A 187 15.24 -4.61 5.49
C ASN A 187 16.63 -5.03 4.97
N LYS A 188 16.79 -6.31 4.67
CA LYS A 188 18.03 -6.88 4.14
C LYS A 188 18.39 -6.27 2.78
N GLY A 189 17.44 -6.17 1.86
CA GLY A 189 17.68 -5.65 0.52
C GLY A 189 18.22 -4.22 0.54
N ILE A 190 17.59 -3.33 1.31
CA ILE A 190 18.04 -1.94 1.44
C ILE A 190 19.39 -1.85 2.16
N ALA A 191 19.58 -2.62 3.24
CA ALA A 191 20.83 -2.63 4.01
C ALA A 191 22.05 -3.01 3.16
N GLU A 192 21.92 -4.05 2.34
CA GLU A 192 22.98 -4.53 1.46
C GLU A 192 23.33 -3.50 0.37
N ILE A 193 22.33 -2.86 -0.25
CA ILE A 193 22.56 -1.80 -1.24
C ILE A 193 23.16 -0.55 -0.59
N PHE A 194 22.66 -0.15 0.58
CA PHE A 194 23.24 0.97 1.31
C PHE A 194 24.75 0.72 1.56
N LYS A 195 25.09 -0.43 2.10
CA LYS A 195 26.50 -0.82 2.33
C LYS A 195 27.32 -0.73 1.06
N GLN A 196 26.89 -1.40 0.00
CA GLN A 196 27.60 -1.41 -1.28
C GLN A 196 27.88 0.01 -1.79
N VAL A 197 26.83 0.84 -1.87
CA VAL A 197 26.97 2.19 -2.43
C VAL A 197 27.77 3.13 -1.53
N PHE A 198 27.63 3.00 -0.21
CA PHE A 198 28.41 3.77 0.75
C PHE A 198 29.91 3.48 0.63
N GLU A 199 30.28 2.20 0.47
CA GLU A 199 31.66 1.77 0.29
C GLU A 199 32.22 2.15 -1.11
N GLU A 200 31.43 2.01 -2.18
CA GLU A 200 31.79 2.46 -3.53
C GLU A 200 32.05 3.98 -3.59
N ALA A 201 31.37 4.76 -2.78
CA ALA A 201 31.55 6.21 -2.67
C ALA A 201 32.72 6.62 -1.73
N GLY A 202 33.50 5.64 -1.24
CA GLY A 202 34.70 5.87 -0.43
C GLY A 202 34.44 5.96 1.07
N GLY A 203 33.25 5.66 1.55
CA GLY A 203 32.93 5.46 2.96
C GLY A 203 33.36 4.06 3.45
N GLN A 204 33.23 3.82 4.73
CA GLN A 204 33.48 2.50 5.34
C GLN A 204 32.27 2.11 6.20
N VAL A 205 31.70 0.91 5.96
CA VAL A 205 30.72 0.32 6.87
C VAL A 205 31.49 -0.41 7.97
N VAL A 206 31.51 0.20 9.16
CA VAL A 206 32.31 -0.26 10.30
C VAL A 206 31.59 -1.24 11.22
N ALA A 207 30.24 -1.32 11.14
CA ALA A 207 29.42 -2.33 11.79
C ALA A 207 28.24 -2.67 10.87
N PHE A 208 27.95 -3.96 10.70
CA PHE A 208 26.85 -4.45 9.86
C PHE A 208 26.13 -5.54 10.63
N GLU A 209 25.26 -5.10 11.53
CA GLU A 209 24.66 -5.92 12.56
C GLU A 209 23.24 -6.34 12.17
N THR A 210 22.82 -7.48 12.70
CA THR A 210 21.51 -8.06 12.40
C THR A 210 20.72 -8.35 13.67
N TYR A 211 19.41 -8.41 13.50
CA TYR A 211 18.46 -8.99 14.44
C TYR A 211 17.43 -9.82 13.67
N THR A 212 16.51 -10.44 14.36
CA THR A 212 15.40 -11.21 13.75
C THR A 212 14.07 -10.62 14.19
N THR A 213 13.11 -10.57 13.28
CA THR A 213 11.75 -10.05 13.53
C THR A 213 11.20 -10.48 14.89
N GLY A 214 10.75 -9.51 15.68
CA GLY A 214 10.17 -9.74 17.01
C GLY A 214 11.18 -9.76 18.17
N GLU A 215 12.48 -9.57 17.91
CA GLU A 215 13.44 -9.34 18.97
C GLU A 215 13.15 -7.99 19.67
N GLY A 216 13.24 -7.99 21.02
CA GLY A 216 13.03 -6.81 21.85
C GLY A 216 14.27 -6.32 22.58
N ASP A 217 15.42 -7.01 22.43
CA ASP A 217 16.70 -6.65 23.04
C ASP A 217 17.77 -6.52 21.98
N PHE A 218 18.16 -5.30 21.68
CA PHE A 218 19.19 -4.94 20.71
C PHE A 218 20.54 -4.58 21.37
N THR A 219 20.72 -4.91 22.66
CA THR A 219 21.91 -4.53 23.43
C THR A 219 23.20 -4.99 22.77
N THR A 220 23.26 -6.23 22.30
CA THR A 220 24.48 -6.79 21.68
C THR A 220 24.84 -6.07 20.38
N PRO A 221 23.98 -6.00 19.36
CA PRO A 221 24.32 -5.30 18.11
C PRO A 221 24.53 -3.80 18.31
N LEU A 222 23.76 -3.13 19.17
CA LEU A 222 23.92 -1.70 19.42
C LEU A 222 25.22 -1.39 20.20
N THR A 223 25.71 -2.30 21.05
CA THR A 223 27.02 -2.16 21.69
C THR A 223 28.13 -2.23 20.66
N ALA A 224 28.09 -3.17 19.73
CA ALA A 224 29.06 -3.26 18.62
C ALA A 224 29.03 -1.97 17.75
N ILE A 225 27.85 -1.45 17.46
CA ILE A 225 27.67 -0.21 16.71
C ILE A 225 28.25 0.98 17.46
N ARG A 226 27.99 1.15 18.75
CA ARG A 226 28.58 2.20 19.58
C ARG A 226 30.12 2.14 19.54
N ASP A 227 30.67 0.96 19.75
CA ASP A 227 32.12 0.74 19.84
C ASP A 227 32.83 0.89 18.49
N SER A 228 32.08 0.84 17.38
CA SER A 228 32.60 1.03 16.02
C SER A 228 32.97 2.49 15.72
N GLY A 229 32.41 3.46 16.44
CA GLY A 229 32.59 4.88 16.19
C GLY A 229 32.07 5.33 14.84
N ALA A 230 30.91 4.83 14.44
CA ALA A 230 30.21 5.22 13.22
C ALA A 230 29.70 6.68 13.32
N ASP A 231 29.76 7.42 12.19
CA ASP A 231 29.20 8.78 12.07
C ASP A 231 27.68 8.75 11.89
N VAL A 232 27.19 7.70 11.18
CA VAL A 232 25.76 7.45 10.94
C VAL A 232 25.39 6.02 11.29
N LEU A 233 24.17 5.84 11.80
CA LEU A 233 23.51 4.55 11.98
C LEU A 233 22.30 4.47 11.03
N PHE A 234 22.33 3.56 10.08
CA PHE A 234 21.21 3.31 9.19
C PHE A 234 20.32 2.21 9.75
N LEU A 235 19.05 2.54 9.96
CA LEU A 235 17.99 1.63 10.43
C LEU A 235 16.92 1.48 9.34
N PRO A 236 17.11 0.61 8.33
CA PRO A 236 16.10 0.34 7.30
C PRO A 236 15.02 -0.60 7.84
N ASN A 237 14.43 -0.26 8.98
CA ASN A 237 13.54 -1.14 9.74
C ASN A 237 12.11 -0.60 9.76
N TYR A 238 11.14 -1.47 10.04
CA TYR A 238 9.75 -1.06 10.12
C TYR A 238 9.49 -0.13 11.30
N TYR A 239 8.58 0.83 11.12
CA TYR A 239 8.23 1.87 12.10
C TYR A 239 7.86 1.33 13.49
N ASN A 240 7.29 0.14 13.58
CA ASN A 240 6.89 -0.49 14.84
C ASN A 240 8.08 -1.01 15.68
N GLU A 241 9.26 -1.17 15.09
CA GLU A 241 10.49 -1.65 15.76
C GLU A 241 11.46 -0.51 16.07
N VAL A 242 11.52 0.48 15.20
CA VAL A 242 12.48 1.59 15.26
C VAL A 242 12.44 2.38 16.57
N PRO A 243 11.29 2.72 17.19
CA PRO A 243 11.29 3.45 18.46
C PRO A 243 12.03 2.74 19.58
N LEU A 244 11.90 1.42 19.66
CA LEU A 244 12.61 0.63 20.67
C LEU A 244 14.11 0.58 20.39
N GLN A 245 14.51 0.45 19.13
CA GLN A 245 15.92 0.46 18.70
C GLN A 245 16.57 1.79 19.02
N VAL A 246 15.89 2.89 18.75
CA VAL A 246 16.40 4.24 19.06
C VAL A 246 16.54 4.46 20.56
N ARG A 247 15.56 4.09 21.38
CA ARG A 247 15.63 4.20 22.84
C ARG A 247 16.81 3.39 23.40
N GLN A 248 17.03 2.19 22.91
CA GLN A 248 18.16 1.37 23.36
C GLN A 248 19.51 1.94 22.86
N ALA A 249 19.58 2.46 21.63
CA ALA A 249 20.77 3.13 21.10
C ALA A 249 21.16 4.32 21.97
N HIS A 250 20.21 5.20 22.33
CA HIS A 250 20.45 6.33 23.23
C HIS A 250 20.91 5.88 24.62
N THR A 251 20.24 4.86 25.18
CA THR A 251 20.61 4.32 26.52
C THR A 251 22.03 3.76 26.54
N LEU A 252 22.48 3.16 25.45
CA LEU A 252 23.82 2.61 25.30
C LEU A 252 24.88 3.66 24.92
N GLY A 253 24.47 4.91 24.65
CA GLY A 253 25.38 5.98 24.27
C GLY A 253 25.87 5.90 22.81
N VAL A 254 25.03 5.46 21.88
CA VAL A 254 25.30 5.56 20.43
C VAL A 254 25.18 7.04 20.04
N GLU A 255 26.29 7.66 19.58
CA GLU A 255 26.34 9.08 19.20
C GLU A 255 26.15 9.31 17.69
N ALA A 256 26.04 8.25 16.88
CA ALA A 256 25.84 8.34 15.44
C ALA A 256 24.52 9.04 15.10
N THR A 257 24.51 9.87 14.03
CA THR A 257 23.25 10.37 13.47
C THR A 257 22.44 9.20 12.91
N ILE A 258 21.20 9.05 13.39
CA ILE A 258 20.36 7.94 12.94
C ILE A 258 19.58 8.35 11.69
N ILE A 259 19.58 7.48 10.68
CA ILE A 259 18.86 7.66 9.43
C ILE A 259 18.03 6.41 9.11
N GLY A 260 16.90 6.61 8.42
CA GLY A 260 15.92 5.54 8.18
C GLY A 260 15.49 5.40 6.73
N SER A 261 14.48 4.55 6.54
CA SER A 261 13.86 4.23 5.26
C SER A 261 12.38 4.63 5.23
N ASP A 262 11.70 4.40 4.11
CA ASP A 262 10.33 4.83 3.85
C ASP A 262 9.32 4.37 4.91
N SER A 263 9.54 3.21 5.50
CA SER A 263 8.70 2.69 6.58
C SER A 263 8.60 3.59 7.83
N TRP A 264 9.42 4.62 7.95
CA TRP A 264 9.33 5.58 9.06
C TRP A 264 8.18 6.59 8.89
N GLY A 265 7.56 6.64 7.71
CA GLY A 265 6.41 7.50 7.45
C GLY A 265 5.19 7.24 8.34
N GLN A 266 5.14 6.10 9.04
CA GLN A 266 4.08 5.70 9.97
C GLN A 266 4.46 5.85 11.46
N LEU A 267 5.61 6.49 11.77
CA LEU A 267 5.99 6.75 13.16
C LEU A 267 4.96 7.64 13.87
N ALA A 268 4.58 7.25 15.08
CA ALA A 268 3.70 8.04 15.92
C ALA A 268 4.37 9.32 16.43
N ALA A 269 3.58 10.37 16.65
CA ALA A 269 4.11 11.67 17.07
C ALA A 269 4.87 11.62 18.42
N GLU A 270 4.42 10.76 19.34
CA GLU A 270 5.10 10.55 20.62
C GLU A 270 6.50 9.94 20.46
N ASP A 271 6.71 9.06 19.50
CA ASP A 271 8.01 8.43 19.25
C ASP A 271 8.98 9.40 18.59
N MET A 272 8.49 10.34 17.78
CA MET A 272 9.33 11.31 17.08
C MET A 272 10.09 12.28 18.01
N THR A 273 9.64 12.46 19.26
CA THR A 273 10.32 13.34 20.21
C THR A 273 11.73 12.86 20.58
N GLU A 274 11.97 11.56 20.55
CA GLU A 274 13.28 10.94 20.79
C GLU A 274 14.13 10.84 19.52
N MET A 275 13.57 11.23 18.37
CA MET A 275 14.18 11.13 17.05
C MET A 275 14.47 12.50 16.41
N GLU A 276 14.53 13.55 17.23
CA GLU A 276 14.79 14.93 16.76
C GLU A 276 16.09 15.01 15.96
N GLY A 277 16.01 15.55 14.76
CA GLY A 277 17.14 15.72 13.86
C GLY A 277 17.44 14.52 12.94
N PHE A 278 16.74 13.40 13.08
CA PHE A 278 16.93 12.22 12.24
C PHE A 278 16.31 12.42 10.86
N PHE A 279 16.81 11.66 9.88
CA PHE A 279 16.36 11.74 8.50
C PHE A 279 15.91 10.38 7.98
N PHE A 280 14.99 10.38 7.04
CA PHE A 280 14.57 9.16 6.35
C PHE A 280 14.08 9.47 4.93
N SER A 281 14.10 8.48 4.07
CA SER A 281 13.52 8.59 2.73
C SER A 281 12.06 8.15 2.76
N THR A 282 11.21 8.76 1.92
CA THR A 282 9.81 8.37 1.73
C THR A 282 9.35 8.71 0.32
N HIS A 283 8.10 8.43 0.01
CA HIS A 283 7.51 8.64 -1.32
C HIS A 283 6.78 9.97 -1.47
N TYR A 284 6.48 10.65 -0.36
CA TYR A 284 5.54 11.73 -0.31
C TYR A 284 5.82 12.67 0.87
N ALA A 285 5.51 13.95 0.71
CA ALA A 285 5.58 14.96 1.76
C ALA A 285 4.40 15.94 1.62
N PRO A 286 3.51 16.03 2.62
CA PRO A 286 2.35 16.93 2.56
C PRO A 286 2.70 18.40 2.41
N ASP A 287 3.84 18.86 2.93
CA ASP A 287 4.28 20.27 2.93
C ASP A 287 4.82 20.75 1.58
N ILE A 288 5.07 19.86 0.63
CA ILE A 288 5.44 20.20 -0.76
C ILE A 288 4.45 19.64 -1.79
N ALA A 289 3.22 19.39 -1.36
CA ALA A 289 2.20 18.76 -2.19
C ALA A 289 1.90 19.58 -3.47
N SER A 290 1.83 18.90 -4.62
CA SER A 290 1.29 19.43 -5.86
C SER A 290 -0.22 19.70 -5.71
N ASP A 291 -0.82 20.39 -6.68
CA ASP A 291 -2.27 20.64 -6.66
C ASP A 291 -3.08 19.33 -6.57
N VAL A 292 -2.67 18.28 -7.29
CA VAL A 292 -3.28 16.94 -7.25
C VAL A 292 -3.16 16.34 -5.84
N ALA A 293 -1.96 16.42 -5.25
CA ALA A 293 -1.71 15.93 -3.91
C ALA A 293 -2.48 16.72 -2.85
N GLN A 294 -2.57 18.04 -3.00
CA GLN A 294 -3.31 18.90 -2.08
C GLN A 294 -4.83 18.60 -2.10
N GLU A 295 -5.38 18.31 -3.27
CA GLU A 295 -6.79 17.90 -3.41
C GLU A 295 -7.05 16.60 -2.65
N PHE A 296 -6.21 15.58 -2.86
CA PHE A 296 -6.28 14.32 -2.11
C PHE A 296 -6.16 14.53 -0.59
N ILE A 297 -5.18 15.33 -0.12
CA ILE A 297 -4.99 15.64 1.30
C ILE A 297 -6.25 16.23 1.90
N ASN A 298 -6.86 17.21 1.21
CA ASN A 298 -8.07 17.88 1.69
C ASN A 298 -9.25 16.91 1.80
N LYS A 299 -9.46 16.06 0.80
CA LYS A 299 -10.53 15.05 0.79
C LYS A 299 -10.33 13.97 1.84
N TYR A 300 -9.10 13.46 1.95
CA TYR A 300 -8.76 12.45 2.96
C TYR A 300 -8.98 13.00 4.37
N LYS A 301 -8.46 14.21 4.65
CA LYS A 301 -8.64 14.89 5.92
C LYS A 301 -10.09 15.20 6.25
N ALA A 302 -10.89 15.59 5.25
CA ALA A 302 -12.33 15.83 5.45
C ALA A 302 -13.10 14.55 5.79
N THR A 303 -12.64 13.40 5.28
CA THR A 303 -13.30 12.10 5.47
C THR A 303 -12.85 11.41 6.76
N TYR A 304 -11.55 11.43 7.07
CA TYR A 304 -10.95 10.65 8.17
C TYR A 304 -10.42 11.50 9.33
N GLY A 305 -10.35 12.82 9.19
CA GLY A 305 -9.92 13.74 10.27
C GLY A 305 -8.41 13.89 10.43
N GLU A 306 -7.61 13.22 9.61
CA GLU A 306 -6.15 13.19 9.68
C GLU A 306 -5.50 13.47 8.32
N VAL A 307 -4.23 13.89 8.32
CA VAL A 307 -3.43 14.04 7.09
C VAL A 307 -3.01 12.65 6.62
N PRO A 308 -3.19 12.33 5.31
CA PRO A 308 -2.78 11.03 4.81
C PRO A 308 -1.26 10.84 4.90
N ASP A 309 -0.85 9.63 5.24
CA ASP A 309 0.53 9.18 5.16
C ASP A 309 0.91 8.75 3.72
N ASP A 310 2.14 8.30 3.53
CA ASP A 310 2.63 7.85 2.22
C ASP A 310 1.97 6.55 1.76
N VAL A 311 1.56 5.67 2.67
CA VAL A 311 0.81 4.45 2.33
C VAL A 311 -0.55 4.77 1.75
N ALA A 312 -1.26 5.72 2.37
CA ALA A 312 -2.54 6.20 1.85
C ALA A 312 -2.37 6.86 0.48
N ALA A 313 -1.35 7.71 0.31
CA ALA A 313 -1.05 8.38 -0.95
C ALA A 313 -0.71 7.39 -2.08
N LEU A 314 0.15 6.41 -1.81
CA LEU A 314 0.52 5.35 -2.78
C LEU A 314 -0.66 4.44 -3.11
N THR A 315 -1.51 4.11 -2.12
CA THR A 315 -2.70 3.30 -2.38
C THR A 315 -3.69 4.03 -3.28
N TYR A 316 -3.87 5.33 -3.05
CA TYR A 316 -4.72 6.17 -3.90
C TYR A 316 -4.17 6.24 -5.34
N ASP A 317 -2.86 6.39 -5.51
CA ASP A 317 -2.20 6.34 -6.82
C ASP A 317 -2.38 4.98 -7.52
N ALA A 318 -2.32 3.87 -6.78
CA ALA A 318 -2.54 2.53 -7.33
C ALA A 318 -3.97 2.36 -7.88
N PHE A 319 -4.97 2.93 -7.20
CA PHE A 319 -6.35 2.97 -7.71
C PHE A 319 -6.47 3.86 -8.94
N GLY A 320 -5.86 5.04 -8.94
CA GLY A 320 -5.85 5.92 -10.11
C GLY A 320 -5.23 5.26 -11.35
N MET A 321 -4.13 4.53 -11.19
CA MET A 321 -3.53 3.74 -12.27
C MET A 321 -4.45 2.61 -12.75
N LEU A 322 -5.12 1.91 -11.83
CA LEU A 322 -6.10 0.87 -12.18
C LEU A 322 -7.26 1.47 -13.00
N PHE A 323 -7.80 2.60 -12.56
CA PHE A 323 -8.90 3.28 -13.26
C PHE A 323 -8.48 3.72 -14.66
N GLN A 324 -7.32 4.38 -14.78
CA GLN A 324 -6.76 4.77 -16.09
C GLN A 324 -6.57 3.57 -17.01
N ALA A 325 -6.09 2.44 -16.49
CA ALA A 325 -5.90 1.22 -17.28
C ALA A 325 -7.24 0.68 -17.82
N ILE A 326 -8.29 0.63 -16.98
CA ILE A 326 -9.62 0.16 -17.38
C ILE A 326 -10.23 1.09 -18.42
N GLU A 327 -10.21 2.40 -18.18
CA GLU A 327 -10.75 3.41 -19.09
C GLU A 327 -10.04 3.40 -20.45
N SER A 328 -8.70 3.29 -20.46
CA SER A 328 -7.91 3.24 -21.69
C SER A 328 -8.22 2.03 -22.57
N GLN A 329 -8.61 0.92 -21.99
CA GLN A 329 -8.98 -0.32 -22.70
C GLN A 329 -10.47 -0.41 -23.01
N GLY A 330 -11.32 0.36 -22.32
CA GLY A 330 -12.77 0.25 -22.38
C GLY A 330 -13.29 -1.12 -21.95
N LYS A 331 -12.54 -1.85 -21.12
CA LYS A 331 -12.82 -3.19 -20.63
C LYS A 331 -12.25 -3.40 -19.24
N ALA A 332 -12.97 -4.15 -18.42
CA ALA A 332 -12.60 -4.46 -17.04
C ALA A 332 -12.27 -5.94 -16.81
N ASP A 333 -11.91 -6.70 -17.85
CA ASP A 333 -11.39 -8.05 -17.66
C ASP A 333 -9.90 -8.03 -17.31
N PRO A 334 -9.36 -9.05 -16.61
CA PRO A 334 -7.99 -9.05 -16.11
C PRO A 334 -6.91 -8.85 -17.19
N GLU A 335 -7.10 -9.43 -18.38
CA GLU A 335 -6.11 -9.30 -19.45
C GLU A 335 -6.10 -7.89 -20.03
N SER A 336 -7.26 -7.28 -20.23
CA SER A 336 -7.40 -5.89 -20.68
C SER A 336 -6.79 -4.93 -19.65
N ILE A 337 -7.08 -5.11 -18.35
CA ILE A 337 -6.49 -4.30 -17.27
C ILE A 337 -4.97 -4.41 -17.30
N ARG A 338 -4.42 -5.63 -17.37
CA ARG A 338 -2.97 -5.86 -17.47
C ARG A 338 -2.37 -5.14 -18.68
N ASN A 339 -3.03 -5.22 -19.83
CA ASN A 339 -2.57 -4.54 -21.03
C ASN A 339 -2.60 -3.02 -20.86
N GLY A 340 -3.66 -2.48 -20.26
CA GLY A 340 -3.76 -1.06 -19.92
C GLY A 340 -2.62 -0.60 -19.01
N LEU A 341 -2.38 -1.32 -17.91
CA LEU A 341 -1.27 -1.04 -16.98
C LEU A 341 0.09 -1.08 -17.69
N ALA A 342 0.32 -2.08 -18.54
CA ALA A 342 1.58 -2.23 -19.27
C ALA A 342 1.82 -1.13 -20.33
N THR A 343 0.81 -0.37 -20.74
CA THR A 343 0.93 0.74 -21.68
C THR A 343 1.13 2.09 -21.02
N ILE A 344 0.97 2.18 -19.69
CA ILE A 344 1.25 3.41 -18.94
C ILE A 344 2.76 3.66 -18.99
N SER A 345 3.19 4.69 -19.70
CA SER A 345 4.60 5.13 -19.72
C SER A 345 4.87 6.20 -18.67
N GLN A 346 3.87 7.02 -18.35
CA GLN A 346 3.92 8.08 -17.35
C GLN A 346 2.59 8.15 -16.61
N TYR A 347 2.68 8.37 -15.32
CA TYR A 347 1.53 8.62 -14.45
C TYR A 347 1.87 9.74 -13.47
N GLU A 348 1.09 10.80 -13.47
CA GLU A 348 1.20 11.89 -12.50
C GLU A 348 0.23 11.61 -11.35
N GLY A 349 0.78 11.13 -10.25
CA GLY A 349 0.02 10.77 -9.05
C GLY A 349 0.18 11.78 -7.92
N VAL A 350 -0.49 11.47 -6.82
CA VAL A 350 -0.37 12.18 -5.54
C VAL A 350 1.07 12.15 -5.02
N THR A 351 1.76 11.04 -5.25
CA THR A 351 3.17 10.85 -4.86
C THR A 351 4.17 11.31 -5.93
N GLY A 352 3.71 12.14 -6.88
CA GLY A 352 4.51 12.73 -7.94
C GLY A 352 4.54 11.91 -9.24
N MET A 353 5.43 12.33 -10.14
CA MET A 353 5.57 11.71 -11.46
C MET A 353 6.21 10.32 -11.35
N MET A 354 5.61 9.35 -11.99
CA MET A 354 6.08 7.98 -12.16
C MET A 354 6.31 7.68 -13.63
N GLU A 355 7.52 7.25 -14.00
CA GLU A 355 7.85 6.83 -15.36
C GLU A 355 8.03 5.31 -15.42
N TYR A 356 7.31 4.63 -16.29
CA TYR A 356 7.44 3.19 -16.51
C TYR A 356 8.19 2.91 -17.81
N LYS A 357 9.26 2.12 -17.71
CA LYS A 357 10.16 1.80 -18.85
C LYS A 357 9.99 0.35 -19.31
N GLY A 358 8.74 -0.12 -19.36
CA GLY A 358 8.41 -1.46 -19.82
C GLY A 358 8.57 -2.55 -18.75
N THR A 359 8.74 -2.16 -17.48
CA THR A 359 8.67 -3.03 -16.30
C THR A 359 7.47 -2.66 -15.45
N GLY A 360 7.13 -3.49 -14.46
CA GLY A 360 6.10 -3.15 -13.46
C GLY A 360 6.57 -2.10 -12.44
N ASP A 361 7.81 -1.62 -12.54
CA ASP A 361 8.42 -0.70 -11.58
C ASP A 361 8.49 0.72 -12.14
N PRO A 362 8.08 1.75 -11.38
CA PRO A 362 8.28 3.12 -11.77
C PRO A 362 9.70 3.61 -11.47
N VAL A 363 10.17 4.54 -12.29
CA VAL A 363 11.26 5.46 -11.99
C VAL A 363 10.62 6.73 -11.43
N LYS A 364 10.87 7.06 -10.19
CA LYS A 364 10.34 8.23 -9.49
C LYS A 364 11.33 8.76 -8.47
N SER A 365 11.18 10.03 -8.08
CA SER A 365 11.99 10.65 -7.04
C SER A 365 11.63 10.11 -5.66
N ALA A 366 12.61 10.10 -4.74
CA ALA A 366 12.37 9.96 -3.32
C ALA A 366 12.33 11.33 -2.63
N VAL A 367 11.59 11.40 -1.55
CA VAL A 367 11.56 12.54 -0.64
C VAL A 367 12.43 12.20 0.57
N ILE A 368 13.31 13.10 0.99
CA ILE A 368 13.99 13.00 2.28
C ILE A 368 13.28 13.94 3.24
N LEU A 369 12.85 13.40 4.37
CA LEU A 369 12.25 14.12 5.47
C LEU A 369 13.21 14.18 6.65
N GLN A 370 13.12 15.25 7.43
CA GLN A 370 13.73 15.39 8.74
C GLN A 370 12.65 15.37 9.81
N ILE A 371 12.91 14.66 10.90
CA ILE A 371 12.10 14.77 12.12
C ILE A 371 12.52 16.03 12.85
N LYS A 372 11.60 17.00 12.98
CA LYS A 372 11.86 18.29 13.59
C LYS A 372 10.67 18.78 14.40
N ASN A 373 10.89 19.13 15.68
CA ASN A 373 9.83 19.53 16.60
C ASN A 373 8.70 18.48 16.68
N GLY A 374 9.05 17.20 16.68
CA GLY A 374 8.09 16.08 16.72
C GLY A 374 7.22 15.95 15.48
N LYS A 375 7.69 16.41 14.31
CA LYS A 375 6.97 16.37 13.03
C LYS A 375 7.91 16.01 11.89
N PHE A 376 7.35 15.43 10.86
CA PHE A 376 8.03 15.29 9.58
C PHE A 376 8.09 16.64 8.87
N THR A 377 9.26 17.01 8.41
CA THR A 377 9.53 18.25 7.69
C THR A 377 10.29 17.94 6.41
N PHE A 378 9.84 18.46 5.30
CA PHE A 378 10.55 18.30 4.03
C PHE A 378 11.99 18.81 4.12
N TYR A 379 12.93 18.01 3.67
CA TYR A 379 14.34 18.38 3.59
C TYR A 379 14.82 18.50 2.15
N LYS A 380 14.65 17.43 1.33
CA LYS A 380 15.19 17.38 -0.03
C LYS A 380 14.43 16.38 -0.92
N LEU A 381 14.39 16.67 -2.22
CA LEU A 381 14.07 15.66 -3.24
C LEU A 381 15.36 14.97 -3.70
N ALA A 382 15.32 13.66 -3.84
CA ALA A 382 16.36 12.85 -4.46
C ALA A 382 15.86 12.31 -5.80
N SER A 383 16.48 12.73 -6.89
CA SER A 383 16.14 12.26 -8.25
C SER A 383 16.70 10.87 -8.51
N PRO A 384 16.04 10.08 -9.39
CA PRO A 384 16.47 8.75 -9.82
C PRO A 384 17.84 8.73 -10.49
#